data_08f6996a204d1fbcbc166ebf99389087
#
_entry.id   08f6996a204d1fbcbc166ebf99389087
#
_cell.length_a   1.000
_cell.length_b   1.000
_cell.length_c   1.000
_cell.angle_alpha   90.00
_cell.angle_beta   90.00
_cell.angle_gamma   90.00
#
_symmetry.space_group_name_H-M   'P 1'
#
loop_
_entity.id
_entity.type
_entity.pdbx_description
1 polymer ?
#
loop_
_entity_poly.entity_id
_entity_poly.type
_entity_poly.pdbx_seq_one_letter_code
_entity_poly.pdbx_strand_id
1 'polypeptide(L)'
;MNFVSSVLKGGLKSNQKKKLLEGDFIGIYDDRDTCATGKIKLVSTKFVEKKIKKLYKKVLHIDNIKKVDSTIKAEINPENYLKKFNETKIKSGEKVSVFVYTSKMKMEIWDFGKEDGDIITIFNNDIPILENYSVKNNKKTIIVDLNDKKNLIKIRTIDSGTLKTNTTKIKLYDFRRQYEVIADLDEGKEAIINVVILKVKNK
;
A
#
# COMPACT_ATOMS: atom_id res chain seq x y z
N MET A 1 -21.99 18.04 7.77
CA MET A 1 -21.32 17.53 6.53
C MET A 1 -19.85 17.80 6.66
N ASN A 2 -19.02 16.76 6.73
CA ASN A 2 -17.58 16.96 6.89
C ASN A 2 -16.92 16.82 5.52
N PHE A 3 -16.40 17.91 4.97
CA PHE A 3 -15.57 17.89 3.77
C PHE A 3 -14.12 17.57 4.16
N VAL A 4 -13.41 16.84 3.34
CA VAL A 4 -11.96 16.67 3.50
C VAL A 4 -11.29 17.63 2.55
N SER A 5 -10.58 18.60 3.10
CA SER A 5 -9.65 19.44 2.36
C SER A 5 -8.22 18.96 2.62
N SER A 6 -7.37 19.01 1.63
CA SER A 6 -5.94 18.75 1.81
C SER A 6 -5.17 20.07 1.73
N VAL A 7 -4.44 20.37 2.77
CA VAL A 7 -3.52 21.51 2.79
C VAL A 7 -2.11 20.95 2.61
N LEU A 8 -1.45 21.34 1.52
CA LEU A 8 -0.02 21.13 1.35
C LEU A 8 0.71 22.21 2.17
N LYS A 9 1.24 21.82 3.34
CA LYS A 9 2.16 22.68 4.11
C LYS A 9 3.59 22.42 3.63
N GLY A 10 4.26 23.47 3.19
CA GLY A 10 5.62 23.39 2.64
C GLY A 10 5.61 23.35 1.12
N GLY A 11 6.61 23.96 0.50
CA GLY A 11 6.73 23.97 -0.96
C GLY A 11 7.03 22.57 -1.50
N LEU A 12 6.31 22.17 -2.54
CA LEU A 12 6.69 21.02 -3.34
C LEU A 12 8.07 21.27 -3.95
N LYS A 13 9.07 20.52 -3.51
CA LYS A 13 10.40 20.57 -4.13
C LYS A 13 10.34 19.82 -5.45
N SER A 14 10.53 20.57 -6.55
CA SER A 14 10.59 20.00 -7.89
C SER A 14 12.02 19.72 -8.29
N ASN A 15 12.31 18.51 -8.71
CA ASN A 15 13.55 18.18 -9.40
C ASN A 15 13.26 17.82 -10.85
N GLN A 16 13.38 18.79 -11.74
CA GLN A 16 13.06 18.62 -13.16
C GLN A 16 13.91 17.54 -13.84
N LYS A 17 15.19 17.39 -13.46
CA LYS A 17 16.07 16.34 -14.02
C LYS A 17 15.59 14.93 -13.63
N LYS A 18 15.05 14.77 -12.42
CA LYS A 18 14.50 13.49 -11.93
C LYS A 18 13.00 13.35 -12.16
N LYS A 19 12.31 14.40 -12.63
CA LYS A 19 10.84 14.46 -12.74
C LYS A 19 10.15 13.96 -11.46
N LEU A 20 10.61 14.51 -10.35
CA LEU A 20 10.21 14.18 -9.00
C LEU A 20 9.57 15.41 -8.36
N LEU A 21 8.41 15.21 -7.73
CA LEU A 21 7.79 16.17 -6.81
C LEU A 21 7.76 15.53 -5.44
N GLU A 22 8.19 16.27 -4.43
CA GLU A 22 8.28 15.80 -3.06
C GLU A 22 7.77 16.88 -2.11
N GLY A 23 7.00 16.51 -1.09
CA GLY A 23 6.49 17.44 -0.09
C GLY A 23 5.78 16.72 1.05
N ASP A 24 5.42 17.48 2.08
CA ASP A 24 4.59 17.00 3.17
C ASP A 24 3.13 17.41 2.92
N PHE A 25 2.18 16.59 3.35
CA PHE A 25 0.77 16.92 3.28
C PHE A 25 0.07 16.70 4.62
N ILE A 26 -0.97 17.49 4.84
CA ILE A 26 -1.92 17.34 5.94
C ILE A 26 -3.31 17.33 5.31
N GLY A 27 -4.05 16.25 5.50
CA GLY A 27 -5.46 16.19 5.19
C GLY A 27 -6.26 16.66 6.40
N ILE A 28 -7.28 17.48 6.17
CA ILE A 28 -8.07 18.11 7.23
C ILE A 28 -9.55 17.87 6.91
N TYR A 29 -10.35 17.52 7.94
CA TYR A 29 -11.81 17.59 7.87
C TYR A 29 -12.31 19.04 7.98
N ASP A 30 -13.57 19.30 7.67
CA ASP A 30 -14.17 20.63 7.79
C ASP A 30 -14.15 21.19 9.22
N ASP A 31 -14.22 20.33 10.23
CA ASP A 31 -14.08 20.67 11.65
C ASP A 31 -12.62 20.94 12.06
N ARG A 32 -11.71 21.03 11.09
CA ARG A 32 -10.27 21.23 11.23
C ARG A 32 -9.49 20.08 11.88
N ASP A 33 -10.14 18.96 12.16
CA ASP A 33 -9.45 17.77 12.62
C ASP A 33 -8.56 17.18 11.52
N THR A 34 -7.39 16.71 11.88
CA THR A 34 -6.47 16.05 10.93
C THR A 34 -6.97 14.67 10.59
N CYS A 35 -7.23 14.40 9.31
CA CYS A 35 -7.61 13.08 8.82
C CYS A 35 -6.41 12.23 8.39
N ALA A 36 -5.38 12.86 7.85
CA ALA A 36 -4.16 12.17 7.41
C ALA A 36 -2.98 13.14 7.36
N THR A 37 -1.80 12.64 7.67
CA THR A 37 -0.53 13.36 7.46
C THR A 37 0.47 12.44 6.82
N GLY A 38 1.43 12.99 6.09
CA GLY A 38 2.50 12.18 5.51
C GLY A 38 3.35 12.93 4.51
N LYS A 39 4.22 12.17 3.86
CA LYS A 39 5.03 12.65 2.75
C LYS A 39 4.40 12.24 1.43
N ILE A 40 4.34 13.17 0.50
CA ILE A 40 3.95 12.89 -0.87
C ILE A 40 5.20 12.89 -1.75
N LYS A 41 5.34 11.84 -2.53
CA LYS A 41 6.42 11.71 -3.51
C LYS A 41 5.84 11.23 -4.82
N LEU A 42 5.85 12.11 -5.82
CA LEU A 42 5.35 11.82 -7.15
C LEU A 42 6.53 11.67 -8.11
N VAL A 43 6.65 10.52 -8.73
CA VAL A 43 7.69 10.23 -9.72
C VAL A 43 7.01 9.93 -11.05
N SER A 44 7.52 10.50 -12.14
CA SER A 44 7.01 10.17 -13.46
C SER A 44 7.27 8.70 -13.80
N THR A 45 6.20 7.92 -13.98
CA THR A 45 6.28 6.51 -14.37
C THR A 45 7.05 6.33 -15.69
N LYS A 46 6.82 7.20 -16.67
CA LYS A 46 7.58 7.23 -17.94
C LYS A 46 9.10 7.42 -17.73
N PHE A 47 9.48 8.22 -16.74
CA PHE A 47 10.90 8.42 -16.41
C PHE A 47 11.51 7.18 -15.77
N VAL A 48 10.81 6.56 -14.84
CA VAL A 48 11.24 5.29 -14.20
C VAL A 48 11.35 4.19 -15.25
N GLU A 49 10.31 3.99 -16.04
CA GLU A 49 10.27 2.99 -17.12
C GLU A 49 11.45 3.15 -18.11
N LYS A 50 11.70 4.38 -18.56
CA LYS A 50 12.85 4.66 -19.46
C LYS A 50 14.19 4.29 -18.83
N LYS A 51 14.37 4.59 -17.53
CA LYS A 51 15.60 4.23 -16.81
C LYS A 51 15.76 2.72 -16.65
N ILE A 52 14.71 2.02 -16.27
CA ILE A 52 14.72 0.57 -16.10
C ILE A 52 14.96 -0.14 -17.44
N LYS A 53 14.27 0.26 -18.50
CA LYS A 53 14.52 -0.28 -19.85
C LYS A 53 15.98 -0.10 -20.29
N LYS A 54 16.59 1.05 -19.97
CA LYS A 54 18.01 1.29 -20.27
C LYS A 54 18.93 0.39 -19.44
N LEU A 55 18.63 0.19 -18.16
CA LEU A 55 19.40 -0.71 -17.29
C LEU A 55 19.27 -2.16 -17.77
N TYR A 56 18.08 -2.62 -18.04
CA TYR A 56 17.80 -3.97 -18.52
C TYR A 56 18.57 -4.30 -19.80
N LYS A 57 18.56 -3.38 -20.78
CA LYS A 57 19.36 -3.53 -22.01
C LYS A 57 20.85 -3.68 -21.73
N LYS A 58 21.40 -2.91 -20.77
CA LYS A 58 22.82 -3.04 -20.39
C LYS A 58 23.13 -4.40 -19.78
N VAL A 59 22.23 -4.89 -18.91
CA VAL A 59 22.43 -6.19 -18.26
C VAL A 59 22.33 -7.33 -19.26
N LEU A 60 21.38 -7.28 -20.21
CA LEU A 60 21.32 -8.25 -21.30
C LEU A 60 22.59 -8.25 -22.18
N HIS A 61 23.18 -7.09 -22.41
CA HIS A 61 24.45 -6.99 -23.13
C HIS A 61 25.60 -7.64 -22.34
N ILE A 62 25.67 -7.44 -21.02
CA ILE A 62 26.65 -8.09 -20.15
C ILE A 62 26.42 -9.61 -20.08
N ASP A 63 25.17 -10.06 -20.07
CA ASP A 63 24.81 -11.48 -20.05
C ASP A 63 25.32 -12.24 -21.26
N ASN A 64 25.42 -11.59 -22.43
CA ASN A 64 26.00 -12.15 -23.61
C ASN A 64 27.53 -12.38 -23.48
N ILE A 65 28.19 -11.69 -22.54
CA ILE A 65 29.64 -11.78 -22.30
C ILE A 65 29.94 -12.65 -21.07
N LYS A 66 29.14 -12.47 -20.02
CA LYS A 66 29.22 -13.20 -18.74
C LYS A 66 27.81 -13.57 -18.30
N LYS A 67 27.58 -14.84 -17.95
CA LYS A 67 26.29 -15.29 -17.43
C LYS A 67 25.90 -14.44 -16.21
N VAL A 68 24.81 -13.69 -16.33
CA VAL A 68 24.21 -12.96 -15.23
C VAL A 68 23.17 -13.87 -14.56
N ASP A 69 23.09 -13.82 -13.24
CA ASP A 69 22.15 -14.59 -12.46
C ASP A 69 20.69 -14.34 -12.93
N SER A 70 19.92 -15.41 -13.03
CA SER A 70 18.52 -15.35 -13.50
C SER A 70 17.62 -14.53 -12.56
N THR A 71 17.92 -14.52 -11.25
CA THR A 71 17.19 -13.72 -10.26
C THR A 71 17.37 -12.23 -10.49
N ILE A 72 18.62 -11.80 -10.76
CA ILE A 72 18.94 -10.41 -11.10
C ILE A 72 18.22 -9.99 -12.39
N LYS A 73 18.21 -10.84 -13.41
CA LYS A 73 17.48 -10.55 -14.66
C LYS A 73 15.98 -10.40 -14.43
N ALA A 74 15.39 -11.27 -13.61
CA ALA A 74 13.97 -11.20 -13.26
C ALA A 74 13.63 -9.94 -12.47
N GLU A 75 14.48 -9.53 -11.52
CA GLU A 75 14.26 -8.33 -10.71
C GLU A 75 14.31 -7.03 -11.51
N ILE A 76 15.24 -6.91 -12.45
CA ILE A 76 15.39 -5.72 -13.28
C ILE A 76 14.57 -5.77 -14.57
N ASN A 77 13.81 -6.84 -14.82
CA ASN A 77 12.84 -6.88 -15.91
C ASN A 77 11.88 -5.70 -15.75
N PRO A 78 11.68 -4.84 -16.79
CA PRO A 78 10.86 -3.63 -16.67
C PRO A 78 9.44 -3.86 -16.15
N GLU A 79 8.81 -4.96 -16.54
CA GLU A 79 7.45 -5.30 -16.10
C GLU A 79 7.43 -5.65 -14.60
N ASN A 80 8.33 -6.52 -14.16
CA ASN A 80 8.44 -6.92 -12.76
C ASN A 80 8.82 -5.74 -11.87
N TYR A 81 9.76 -4.90 -12.34
CA TYR A 81 10.18 -3.72 -11.59
C TYR A 81 9.05 -2.71 -11.43
N LEU A 82 8.31 -2.41 -12.50
CA LEU A 82 7.18 -1.48 -12.44
C LEU A 82 6.05 -2.01 -11.56
N LYS A 83 5.82 -3.33 -11.59
CA LYS A 83 4.87 -3.97 -10.69
C LYS A 83 5.28 -3.78 -9.22
N LYS A 84 6.52 -4.11 -8.86
CA LYS A 84 7.07 -3.88 -7.51
C LYS A 84 7.08 -2.40 -7.11
N PHE A 85 7.38 -1.50 -8.06
CA PHE A 85 7.40 -0.06 -7.82
C PHE A 85 6.02 0.52 -7.47
N ASN A 86 4.96 -0.09 -7.97
CA ASN A 86 3.58 0.31 -7.71
C ASN A 86 2.98 -0.37 -6.46
N GLU A 87 3.68 -1.34 -5.88
CA GLU A 87 3.24 -2.01 -4.65
C GLU A 87 3.51 -1.11 -3.43
N THR A 88 2.49 -0.93 -2.61
CA THR A 88 2.63 -0.28 -1.31
C THR A 88 2.91 -1.35 -0.27
N LYS A 89 4.13 -1.37 0.28
CA LYS A 89 4.48 -2.20 1.42
C LYS A 89 4.43 -1.39 2.70
N ILE A 90 3.88 -1.98 3.75
CA ILE A 90 3.87 -1.43 5.10
C ILE A 90 4.52 -2.42 6.05
N LYS A 91 5.40 -1.91 6.90
CA LYS A 91 6.13 -2.68 7.91
C LYS A 91 5.56 -2.45 9.29
N SER A 92 6.07 -3.19 10.26
CA SER A 92 5.73 -3.07 11.67
C SER A 92 5.79 -1.61 12.16
N GLY A 93 4.69 -1.13 12.73
CA GLY A 93 4.54 0.24 13.22
C GLY A 93 4.27 1.30 12.13
N GLU A 94 4.31 0.94 10.85
CA GLU A 94 4.04 1.88 9.78
C GLU A 94 2.54 2.10 9.56
N LYS A 95 2.23 3.25 8.95
CA LYS A 95 0.88 3.68 8.64
C LYS A 95 0.79 4.21 7.22
N VAL A 96 -0.22 3.76 6.48
CA VAL A 96 -0.58 4.29 5.16
C VAL A 96 -1.99 4.86 5.20
N SER A 97 -2.25 5.91 4.42
CA SER A 97 -3.60 6.47 4.27
C SER A 97 -4.15 6.16 2.89
N VAL A 98 -5.41 5.69 2.86
CA VAL A 98 -6.18 5.45 1.65
C VAL A 98 -7.47 6.28 1.67
N PHE A 99 -7.94 6.67 0.50
CA PHE A 99 -9.08 7.57 0.36
C PHE A 99 -10.17 6.90 -0.45
N VAL A 100 -11.34 6.73 0.14
CA VAL A 100 -12.51 6.04 -0.44
C VAL A 100 -13.71 6.99 -0.55
N TYR A 101 -14.71 6.61 -1.34
CA TYR A 101 -15.93 7.42 -1.56
C TYR A 101 -17.19 6.79 -0.98
N THR A 102 -17.08 5.64 -0.33
CA THR A 102 -18.22 4.90 0.22
C THR A 102 -18.06 4.66 1.71
N SER A 103 -19.20 4.48 2.40
CA SER A 103 -19.24 4.00 3.78
C SER A 103 -19.13 2.47 3.90
N LYS A 104 -19.09 1.76 2.77
CA LYS A 104 -18.83 0.32 2.73
C LYS A 104 -17.69 0.03 1.79
N MET A 105 -16.71 -0.69 2.27
CA MET A 105 -15.51 -1.02 1.53
C MET A 105 -15.36 -2.54 1.44
N LYS A 106 -15.12 -3.05 0.23
CA LYS A 106 -14.75 -4.45 0.03
C LYS A 106 -13.26 -4.61 0.32
N MET A 107 -12.91 -5.60 1.13
CA MET A 107 -11.53 -5.97 1.42
C MET A 107 -11.29 -7.42 0.97
N GLU A 108 -10.27 -7.65 0.18
CA GLU A 108 -9.76 -8.97 -0.18
C GLU A 108 -8.40 -9.18 0.49
N ILE A 109 -8.22 -10.37 1.07
CA ILE A 109 -7.04 -10.73 1.86
C ILE A 109 -6.52 -12.06 1.35
N TRP A 110 -5.22 -12.16 1.08
CA TRP A 110 -4.56 -13.41 0.67
C TRP A 110 -3.07 -13.38 0.95
N ASP A 111 -2.44 -14.54 0.96
CA ASP A 111 -1.00 -14.67 1.05
C ASP A 111 -0.34 -14.17 -0.25
N PHE A 112 0.66 -13.33 -0.12
CA PHE A 112 1.42 -12.81 -1.28
C PHE A 112 2.52 -13.77 -1.72
N GLY A 113 2.90 -14.70 -0.86
CA GLY A 113 3.99 -15.63 -1.07
C GLY A 113 3.53 -17.09 -1.17
N LYS A 114 4.17 -17.89 -0.37
CA LYS A 114 3.87 -19.30 -0.18
C LYS A 114 3.09 -19.47 1.11
N GLU A 115 1.97 -20.17 1.03
CA GLU A 115 1.23 -20.55 2.26
C GLU A 115 2.17 -21.27 3.22
N ASP A 116 2.47 -20.64 4.34
CA ASP A 116 3.40 -21.13 5.33
C ASP A 116 2.83 -21.16 6.75
N GLY A 117 1.54 -20.84 6.87
CA GLY A 117 0.80 -20.90 8.12
C GLY A 117 0.58 -19.56 8.83
N ASP A 118 0.80 -18.45 8.13
CA ASP A 118 0.54 -17.10 8.65
C ASP A 118 -0.86 -16.97 9.26
N ILE A 119 -0.94 -16.42 10.46
CA ILE A 119 -2.20 -16.11 11.15
C ILE A 119 -2.26 -14.61 11.46
N ILE A 120 -3.38 -13.98 11.08
CA ILE A 120 -3.61 -12.56 11.32
C ILE A 120 -4.94 -12.29 12.01
N THR A 121 -4.98 -11.15 12.69
CA THR A 121 -6.24 -10.53 13.14
C THR A 121 -6.34 -9.13 12.55
N ILE A 122 -7.51 -8.79 12.00
CA ILE A 122 -7.79 -7.47 11.45
C ILE A 122 -8.84 -6.77 12.31
N PHE A 123 -8.55 -5.53 12.65
CA PHE A 123 -9.44 -4.68 13.43
C PHE A 123 -9.90 -3.48 12.60
N ASN A 124 -11.10 -2.98 12.87
CA ASN A 124 -11.55 -1.66 12.46
C ASN A 124 -11.86 -0.83 13.71
N ASN A 125 -11.10 0.25 13.95
CA ASN A 125 -11.19 1.09 15.15
C ASN A 125 -11.14 0.24 16.45
N ASP A 126 -10.15 -0.66 16.53
CA ASP A 126 -9.92 -1.60 17.63
C ASP A 126 -10.99 -2.69 17.85
N ILE A 127 -12.05 -2.72 17.02
CA ILE A 127 -13.04 -3.82 16.99
C ILE A 127 -12.55 -4.87 16.00
N PRO A 128 -12.38 -6.14 16.41
CA PRO A 128 -11.96 -7.19 15.51
C PRO A 128 -13.05 -7.46 14.46
N ILE A 129 -12.65 -7.51 13.19
CA ILE A 129 -13.52 -7.81 12.04
C ILE A 129 -13.13 -9.11 11.33
N LEU A 130 -11.95 -9.63 11.63
CA LEU A 130 -11.46 -10.93 11.20
C LEU A 130 -10.44 -11.41 12.24
N GLU A 131 -10.78 -12.49 12.97
CA GLU A 131 -9.94 -12.97 14.08
C GLU A 131 -9.24 -14.26 13.73
N ASN A 132 -7.96 -14.38 14.13
CA ASN A 132 -7.13 -15.57 14.03
C ASN A 132 -7.27 -16.29 12.68
N TYR A 133 -7.30 -15.50 11.61
CA TYR A 133 -7.48 -16.00 10.25
C TYR A 133 -6.16 -16.55 9.72
N SER A 134 -6.15 -17.85 9.35
CA SER A 134 -5.03 -18.44 8.60
C SER A 134 -5.07 -17.95 7.16
N VAL A 135 -4.06 -17.17 6.80
CA VAL A 135 -3.95 -16.55 5.47
C VAL A 135 -3.64 -17.60 4.42
N LYS A 136 -4.37 -17.57 3.32
CA LYS A 136 -4.23 -18.53 2.22
C LYS A 136 -4.04 -17.80 0.89
N ASN A 137 -3.54 -18.51 -0.13
CA ASN A 137 -3.46 -17.98 -1.49
C ASN A 137 -4.85 -17.68 -2.08
N ASN A 138 -5.89 -18.41 -1.60
CA ASN A 138 -7.28 -18.12 -1.96
C ASN A 138 -7.77 -16.87 -1.23
N LYS A 139 -8.29 -15.91 -2.00
CA LYS A 139 -8.76 -14.62 -1.48
C LYS A 139 -9.94 -14.78 -0.53
N LYS A 140 -9.75 -14.32 0.69
CA LYS A 140 -10.84 -14.06 1.63
C LYS A 140 -11.42 -12.68 1.35
N THR A 141 -12.72 -12.62 1.15
CA THR A 141 -13.45 -11.35 0.96
C THR A 141 -14.27 -11.03 2.20
N ILE A 142 -14.16 -9.80 2.68
CA ILE A 142 -15.01 -9.22 3.71
C ILE A 142 -15.52 -7.84 3.29
N ILE A 143 -16.67 -7.45 3.82
CA ILE A 143 -17.21 -6.10 3.68
C ILE A 143 -16.97 -5.37 5.00
N VAL A 144 -16.37 -4.19 4.93
CA VAL A 144 -16.06 -3.35 6.09
C VAL A 144 -16.98 -2.15 6.06
N ASP A 145 -17.77 -1.99 7.12
CA ASP A 145 -18.56 -0.78 7.35
C ASP A 145 -17.64 0.31 7.94
N LEU A 146 -17.66 1.47 7.31
CA LEU A 146 -16.80 2.59 7.65
C LEU A 146 -17.62 3.67 8.34
N ASN A 147 -17.07 4.20 9.41
CA ASN A 147 -17.61 5.35 10.12
C ASN A 147 -17.34 6.66 9.34
N ASP A 148 -18.11 7.69 9.60
CA ASP A 148 -18.12 8.96 8.85
C ASP A 148 -16.78 9.71 8.82
N LYS A 149 -15.93 9.55 9.83
CA LYS A 149 -14.68 10.30 9.93
C LYS A 149 -13.47 9.42 9.67
N LYS A 150 -13.07 8.67 10.64
CA LYS A 150 -11.77 7.97 10.64
C LYS A 150 -11.97 6.50 10.89
N ASN A 151 -11.36 5.70 10.04
CA ASN A 151 -11.34 4.25 10.19
C ASN A 151 -9.88 3.78 10.19
N LEU A 152 -9.47 3.15 11.27
CA LEU A 152 -8.14 2.58 11.41
C LEU A 152 -8.26 1.07 11.24
N ILE A 153 -7.92 0.61 10.05
CA ILE A 153 -7.78 -0.83 9.79
C ILE A 153 -6.39 -1.23 10.29
N LYS A 154 -6.37 -1.97 11.40
CA LYS A 154 -5.14 -2.49 11.99
C LYS A 154 -4.98 -3.95 11.60
N ILE A 155 -3.83 -4.31 11.06
CA ILE A 155 -3.46 -5.68 10.76
C ILE A 155 -2.43 -6.09 11.80
N ARG A 156 -2.70 -7.16 12.54
CA ARG A 156 -1.79 -7.73 13.53
C ARG A 156 -1.44 -9.16 13.13
N THR A 157 -0.16 -9.46 13.05
CA THR A 157 0.31 -10.83 12.90
C THR A 157 0.24 -11.54 14.25
N ILE A 158 -0.44 -12.67 14.28
CA ILE A 158 -0.54 -13.53 15.47
C ILE A 158 0.53 -14.63 15.40
N ASP A 159 0.73 -15.20 14.21
CA ASP A 159 1.76 -16.18 13.90
C ASP A 159 2.31 -15.86 12.51
N SER A 160 3.62 -15.89 12.37
CA SER A 160 4.32 -15.58 11.11
C SER A 160 4.74 -16.84 10.35
N GLY A 161 4.13 -17.96 10.68
CA GLY A 161 4.37 -19.23 10.01
C GLY A 161 5.82 -19.72 10.04
N THR A 162 6.17 -20.55 9.08
CA THR A 162 7.52 -21.15 9.03
C THR A 162 8.58 -20.21 8.44
N LEU A 163 8.20 -19.20 7.68
CA LEU A 163 9.11 -18.22 7.05
C LEU A 163 9.46 -17.03 7.95
N LYS A 164 8.86 -16.94 9.14
CA LYS A 164 9.11 -15.92 10.19
C LYS A 164 8.74 -14.47 9.80
N THR A 165 8.15 -14.24 8.65
CA THR A 165 7.64 -12.94 8.22
C THR A 165 6.30 -13.13 7.53
N ASN A 166 5.25 -12.52 8.05
CA ASN A 166 3.93 -12.53 7.44
C ASN A 166 3.89 -11.55 6.28
N THR A 167 3.57 -12.04 5.08
CA THR A 167 3.44 -11.24 3.86
C THR A 167 2.00 -11.24 3.34
N THR A 168 1.10 -10.73 4.15
CA THR A 168 -0.32 -10.65 3.78
C THR A 168 -0.57 -9.53 2.78
N LYS A 169 -1.18 -9.85 1.64
CA LYS A 169 -1.65 -8.88 0.68
C LYS A 169 -3.12 -8.53 0.92
N ILE A 170 -3.38 -7.23 0.96
CA ILE A 170 -4.70 -6.67 1.20
C ILE A 170 -5.07 -5.77 0.04
N LYS A 171 -6.23 -6.00 -0.55
CA LYS A 171 -6.79 -5.16 -1.59
C LYS A 171 -8.09 -4.54 -1.12
N LEU A 172 -8.12 -3.22 -1.15
CA LEU A 172 -9.26 -2.41 -0.72
C LEU A 172 -9.95 -1.82 -1.94
N TYR A 173 -11.27 -1.91 -1.98
CA TYR A 173 -12.07 -1.43 -3.10
C TYR A 173 -13.19 -0.53 -2.63
N ASP A 174 -13.37 0.57 -3.33
CA ASP A 174 -14.65 1.24 -3.43
C ASP A 174 -15.12 1.23 -4.91
N PHE A 175 -16.24 1.87 -5.21
CA PHE A 175 -16.77 1.89 -6.59
C PHE A 175 -15.91 2.71 -7.58
N ARG A 176 -14.89 3.46 -7.10
CA ARG A 176 -14.04 4.33 -7.93
C ARG A 176 -12.57 4.00 -7.84
N ARG A 177 -12.12 3.43 -6.72
CA ARG A 177 -10.70 3.26 -6.41
C ARG A 177 -10.40 1.86 -5.91
N GLN A 178 -9.18 1.47 -6.16
CA GLN A 178 -8.60 0.26 -5.56
C GLN A 178 -7.19 0.57 -5.05
N TYR A 179 -6.87 -0.02 -3.92
CA TYR A 179 -5.56 0.07 -3.29
C TYR A 179 -5.06 -1.33 -2.99
N GLU A 180 -3.80 -1.58 -3.27
CA GLU A 180 -3.14 -2.82 -2.89
C GLU A 180 -2.04 -2.49 -1.89
N VAL A 181 -2.07 -3.16 -0.74
CA VAL A 181 -1.11 -3.01 0.35
C VAL A 181 -0.58 -4.38 0.71
N ILE A 182 0.72 -4.51 0.87
CA ILE A 182 1.37 -5.71 1.38
C ILE A 182 1.82 -5.40 2.81
N ALA A 183 1.25 -6.10 3.77
CA ALA A 183 1.69 -6.06 5.15
C ALA A 183 2.85 -7.06 5.33
N ASP A 184 4.04 -6.53 5.61
CA ASP A 184 5.28 -7.29 5.84
C ASP A 184 5.61 -7.14 7.34
N LEU A 185 5.08 -8.06 8.17
CA LEU A 185 5.02 -7.91 9.61
C LEU A 185 5.66 -9.10 10.32
N ASP A 186 6.47 -8.80 11.32
CA ASP A 186 6.93 -9.79 12.29
C ASP A 186 5.79 -10.25 13.20
N GLU A 187 5.97 -11.40 13.87
CA GLU A 187 5.02 -11.93 14.84
C GLU A 187 4.74 -10.94 15.98
N GLY A 188 3.49 -10.82 16.37
CA GLY A 188 3.01 -9.90 17.40
C GLY A 188 3.05 -8.42 17.00
N LYS A 189 3.50 -8.10 15.78
CA LYS A 189 3.56 -6.72 15.27
C LYS A 189 2.32 -6.35 14.49
N GLU A 190 2.15 -5.03 14.31
CA GLU A 190 1.01 -4.49 13.61
C GLU A 190 1.38 -3.34 12.69
N ALA A 191 0.56 -3.14 11.66
CA ALA A 191 0.57 -1.97 10.79
C ALA A 191 -0.85 -1.43 10.62
N ILE A 192 -0.96 -0.18 10.18
CA ILE A 192 -2.24 0.53 10.14
C ILE A 192 -2.52 1.06 8.74
N ILE A 193 -3.71 0.77 8.23
CA ILE A 193 -4.28 1.45 7.06
C ILE A 193 -5.34 2.44 7.57
N ASN A 194 -5.05 3.73 7.45
CA ASN A 194 -5.99 4.79 7.76
C ASN A 194 -6.92 5.01 6.57
N VAL A 195 -8.19 4.67 6.70
CA VAL A 195 -9.18 4.84 5.64
C VAL A 195 -9.96 6.12 5.87
N VAL A 196 -9.89 7.02 4.90
CA VAL A 196 -10.54 8.34 4.94
C VAL A 196 -11.65 8.38 3.90
N ILE A 197 -12.89 8.67 4.33
CA ILE A 197 -14.02 8.82 3.41
C ILE A 197 -14.00 10.23 2.81
N LEU A 198 -13.92 10.30 1.48
CA LEU A 198 -14.05 11.53 0.72
C LEU A 198 -15.53 11.75 0.38
N LYS A 199 -16.12 12.84 0.87
CA LYS A 199 -17.47 13.22 0.47
C LYS A 199 -17.43 13.92 -0.89
N VAL A 200 -18.22 13.47 -1.84
CA VAL A 200 -18.37 14.13 -3.14
C VAL A 200 -19.27 15.35 -2.93
N LYS A 201 -18.79 16.54 -3.28
CA LYS A 201 -19.68 17.69 -3.44
C LYS A 201 -20.60 17.39 -4.63
N ASN A 202 -21.88 17.14 -4.37
CA ASN A 202 -22.88 17.25 -5.42
C ASN A 202 -22.93 18.75 -5.81
N LYS A 203 -22.53 19.03 -7.06
CA LYS A 203 -22.73 20.36 -7.67
C LYS A 203 -24.19 20.60 -7.92
#